data_7673ff18385e3c7cf1a209ac8a1fd4e2
#
_entry.id   7673ff18385e3c7cf1a209ac8a1fd4e2
#
_cell.length_a   1.000
_cell.length_b   1.000
_cell.length_c   1.000
_cell.angle_alpha   90.00
_cell.angle_beta   90.00
_cell.angle_gamma   90.00
#
_symmetry.space_group_name_H-M   'P 1'
#
loop_
_entity.id
_entity.type
_entity.pdbx_description
1 polymer ?
#
loop_
_entity_poly.entity_id
_entity_poly.type
_entity_poly.pdbx_seq_one_letter_code
_entity_poly.pdbx_strand_id
1 'polypeptide(L)'
;MSDQNALTPRVLIVRHGETEWSKSGRSTSFTEVDLTAAGAAQVSSAAAVLVGSGKLIDPCKVAHVFVSPRKRAETTLDLLLPPSSDISKEKITFTEDITEWNYGDYEGKTSEEIRRLREDKGWDKEQEWTVWSDGCEGGE
;
A
#
# COMPACT_ATOMS: atom_id res chain seq x y z
N MET A 1 -13.21 -15.55 -17.43
CA MET A 1 -14.35 -16.26 -16.79
C MET A 1 -14.66 -15.55 -15.50
N SER A 2 -15.83 -14.93 -15.39
CA SER A 2 -16.24 -14.28 -14.13
C SER A 2 -16.74 -15.37 -13.20
N ASP A 3 -16.08 -15.56 -12.08
CA ASP A 3 -16.47 -16.47 -11.00
C ASP A 3 -17.69 -15.91 -10.22
N GLN A 4 -18.74 -15.55 -10.93
CA GLN A 4 -19.92 -14.90 -10.33
C GLN A 4 -20.61 -15.75 -9.26
N ASN A 5 -20.30 -17.05 -9.20
CA ASN A 5 -20.90 -18.01 -8.26
C ASN A 5 -19.86 -18.74 -7.39
N ALA A 6 -18.66 -18.18 -7.21
CA ALA A 6 -17.71 -18.78 -6.27
C ALA A 6 -18.29 -18.74 -4.85
N LEU A 7 -18.53 -19.91 -4.27
CA LEU A 7 -18.95 -20.06 -2.86
C LEU A 7 -17.80 -19.78 -1.88
N THR A 8 -16.56 -19.66 -2.39
CA THR A 8 -15.36 -19.42 -1.59
C THR A 8 -15.17 -17.92 -1.40
N PRO A 9 -15.00 -17.43 -0.17
CA PRO A 9 -14.63 -16.04 0.09
C PRO A 9 -13.32 -15.68 -0.62
N ARG A 10 -13.24 -14.45 -1.14
CA ARG A 10 -12.02 -13.93 -1.78
C ARG A 10 -11.46 -12.77 -0.98
N VAL A 11 -10.14 -12.71 -0.93
CA VAL A 11 -9.40 -11.55 -0.43
C VAL A 11 -8.77 -10.85 -1.61
N LEU A 12 -8.99 -9.54 -1.72
CA LEU A 12 -8.38 -8.68 -2.72
C LEU A 12 -7.41 -7.77 -2.00
N ILE A 13 -6.14 -7.80 -2.41
CA ILE A 13 -5.09 -6.94 -1.86
C ILE A 13 -4.79 -5.86 -2.88
N VAL A 14 -4.89 -4.60 -2.46
CA VAL A 14 -4.65 -3.44 -3.30
C VAL A 14 -3.52 -2.62 -2.69
N ARG A 15 -2.44 -2.42 -3.45
CA ARG A 15 -1.38 -1.48 -3.09
C ARG A 15 -1.81 -0.06 -3.47
N HIS A 16 -1.42 0.93 -2.67
CA HIS A 16 -1.64 2.34 -2.98
C HIS A 16 -1.03 2.75 -4.33
N GLY A 17 -1.58 3.78 -4.96
CA GLY A 17 -1.04 4.39 -6.18
C GLY A 17 0.38 4.94 -5.98
N GLU A 18 1.05 5.26 -7.08
CA GLU A 18 2.40 5.83 -7.06
C GLU A 18 2.47 7.09 -6.20
N THR A 19 3.53 7.20 -5.38
CA THR A 19 3.94 8.40 -4.63
C THR A 19 5.34 8.81 -5.09
N GLU A 20 5.78 10.04 -4.81
CA GLU A 20 7.16 10.46 -5.14
C GLU A 20 8.20 9.57 -4.46
N TRP A 21 7.92 9.06 -3.26
CA TRP A 21 8.83 8.18 -2.56
C TRP A 21 8.84 6.76 -3.15
N SER A 22 7.69 6.20 -3.50
CA SER A 22 7.66 4.89 -4.17
C SER A 22 8.32 4.94 -5.54
N LYS A 23 8.19 6.05 -6.27
CA LYS A 23 8.84 6.28 -7.55
C LYS A 23 10.35 6.38 -7.44
N SER A 24 10.86 7.01 -6.38
CA SER A 24 12.28 7.16 -6.12
C SER A 24 12.90 5.99 -5.33
N GLY A 25 12.11 4.97 -4.97
CA GLY A 25 12.57 3.80 -4.22
C GLY A 25 12.89 4.08 -2.76
N ARG A 26 12.26 5.10 -2.16
CA ARG A 26 12.44 5.45 -0.75
C ARG A 26 11.53 4.64 0.13
N SER A 27 12.08 4.15 1.24
CA SER A 27 11.32 3.50 2.31
C SER A 27 10.30 4.46 2.90
N THR A 28 9.05 4.01 3.02
CA THR A 28 7.95 4.88 3.47
C THR A 28 7.04 4.11 4.40
N SER A 29 7.08 4.40 5.69
CA SER A 29 6.15 3.85 6.68
C SER A 29 5.14 4.91 7.15
N PHE A 30 5.51 5.70 8.15
CA PHE A 30 4.61 6.65 8.81
C PHE A 30 4.57 8.03 8.16
N THR A 31 5.56 8.37 7.31
CA THR A 31 5.56 9.65 6.61
C THR A 31 4.37 9.74 5.67
N GLU A 32 3.61 10.83 5.82
CA GLU A 32 2.46 11.09 4.97
C GLU A 32 2.92 11.67 3.63
N VAL A 33 2.82 10.84 2.60
CA VAL A 33 3.17 11.19 1.22
C VAL A 33 1.93 11.01 0.35
N ASP A 34 1.60 12.03 -0.41
CA ASP A 34 0.46 11.99 -1.34
C ASP A 34 0.76 11.15 -2.59
N LEU A 35 -0.30 10.73 -3.26
CA LEU A 35 -0.17 10.16 -4.60
C LEU A 35 0.35 11.21 -5.58
N THR A 36 1.18 10.80 -6.52
CA THR A 36 1.47 11.63 -7.69
C THR A 36 0.24 11.74 -8.58
N ALA A 37 0.22 12.74 -9.47
CA ALA A 37 -0.84 12.84 -10.47
C ALA A 37 -0.91 11.56 -11.34
N ALA A 38 0.23 10.95 -11.64
CA ALA A 38 0.31 9.68 -12.36
C ALA A 38 -0.26 8.52 -11.53
N GLY A 39 0.07 8.45 -10.22
CA GLY A 39 -0.48 7.46 -9.31
C GLY A 39 -1.99 7.55 -9.18
N ALA A 40 -2.54 8.76 -9.04
CA ALA A 40 -3.98 8.99 -8.99
C ALA A 40 -4.67 8.57 -10.30
N ALA A 41 -4.09 8.92 -11.45
CA ALA A 41 -4.61 8.51 -12.76
C ALA A 41 -4.55 6.98 -12.95
N GLN A 42 -3.49 6.33 -12.48
CA GLN A 42 -3.34 4.87 -12.50
C GLN A 42 -4.45 4.18 -11.70
N VAL A 43 -4.72 4.63 -10.47
CA VAL A 43 -5.77 4.07 -9.63
C VAL A 43 -7.15 4.28 -10.27
N SER A 44 -7.43 5.49 -10.76
CA SER A 44 -8.71 5.80 -11.43
C SER A 44 -8.93 4.94 -12.67
N SER A 45 -7.88 4.73 -13.47
CA SER A 45 -7.94 3.86 -14.65
C SER A 45 -8.19 2.39 -14.27
N ALA A 46 -7.55 1.92 -13.21
CA ALA A 46 -7.77 0.57 -12.68
C ALA A 46 -9.21 0.43 -12.15
N ALA A 47 -9.72 1.43 -11.44
CA ALA A 47 -11.10 1.46 -10.95
C ALA A 47 -12.11 1.35 -12.10
N ALA A 48 -11.91 2.11 -13.17
CA ALA A 48 -12.80 2.07 -14.33
C ALA A 48 -12.92 0.67 -14.98
N VAL A 49 -11.86 -0.12 -14.91
CA VAL A 49 -11.85 -1.48 -15.47
C VAL A 49 -12.33 -2.52 -14.45
N LEU A 50 -11.87 -2.42 -13.21
CA LEU A 50 -11.98 -3.50 -12.22
C LEU A 50 -13.19 -3.37 -11.30
N VAL A 51 -13.74 -2.15 -11.10
CA VAL A 51 -14.80 -1.89 -10.13
C VAL A 51 -16.15 -1.70 -10.83
N GLY A 52 -17.17 -2.35 -10.33
CA GLY A 52 -18.57 -2.23 -10.80
C GLY A 52 -19.32 -3.54 -10.76
N SER A 53 -20.61 -3.45 -11.02
CA SER A 53 -21.48 -4.64 -11.05
C SER A 53 -20.97 -5.69 -12.04
N GLY A 54 -20.77 -6.91 -11.55
CA GLY A 54 -20.26 -8.03 -12.35
C GLY A 54 -18.78 -7.96 -12.72
N LYS A 55 -18.04 -6.95 -12.24
CA LYS A 55 -16.57 -6.85 -12.41
C LYS A 55 -15.84 -7.58 -11.28
N LEU A 56 -14.50 -7.50 -11.29
CA LEU A 56 -13.65 -8.14 -10.29
C LEU A 56 -13.98 -7.66 -8.87
N ILE A 57 -14.16 -6.36 -8.70
CA ILE A 57 -14.57 -5.73 -7.45
C ILE A 57 -16.01 -5.24 -7.66
N ASP A 58 -16.97 -6.07 -7.30
CA ASP A 58 -18.38 -5.69 -7.31
C ASP A 58 -18.74 -5.10 -5.93
N PRO A 59 -18.98 -3.79 -5.82
CA PRO A 59 -19.23 -3.13 -4.53
C PRO A 59 -20.37 -3.75 -3.73
N CYS A 60 -21.42 -4.24 -4.41
CA CYS A 60 -22.55 -4.90 -3.76
C CYS A 60 -22.15 -6.23 -3.08
N LYS A 61 -21.05 -6.86 -3.55
CA LYS A 61 -20.57 -8.15 -3.03
C LYS A 61 -19.40 -8.00 -2.05
N VAL A 62 -18.90 -6.79 -1.84
CA VAL A 62 -17.82 -6.53 -0.86
C VAL A 62 -18.42 -6.67 0.54
N ALA A 63 -17.87 -7.61 1.29
CA ALA A 63 -18.25 -7.83 2.67
C ALA A 63 -17.65 -6.77 3.59
N HIS A 64 -16.34 -6.51 3.46
CA HIS A 64 -15.62 -5.55 4.26
C HIS A 64 -14.37 -5.02 3.52
N VAL A 65 -13.94 -3.81 3.90
CA VAL A 65 -12.72 -3.16 3.40
C VAL A 65 -11.88 -2.74 4.59
N PHE A 66 -10.66 -3.25 4.68
CA PHE A 66 -9.66 -2.79 5.63
C PHE A 66 -8.71 -1.83 4.94
N VAL A 67 -8.38 -0.73 5.58
CA VAL A 67 -7.56 0.34 5.00
C VAL A 67 -6.48 0.76 5.99
N SER A 68 -5.24 0.87 5.53
CA SER A 68 -4.19 1.52 6.30
C SER A 68 -4.55 3.00 6.50
N PRO A 69 -4.32 3.57 7.69
CA PRO A 69 -4.67 4.98 7.98
C PRO A 69 -3.67 5.98 7.35
N ARG A 70 -2.84 5.52 6.41
CA ARG A 70 -1.91 6.42 5.69
C ARG A 70 -2.65 7.12 4.56
N LYS A 71 -2.41 8.42 4.40
CA LYS A 71 -3.06 9.28 3.40
C LYS A 71 -3.02 8.69 1.99
N ARG A 72 -1.89 8.11 1.57
CA ARG A 72 -1.77 7.42 0.28
C ARG A 72 -2.75 6.26 0.10
N ALA A 73 -3.04 5.52 1.19
CA ALA A 73 -3.99 4.41 1.15
C ALA A 73 -5.43 4.92 1.14
N GLU A 74 -5.74 5.93 1.93
CA GLU A 74 -7.04 6.61 1.96
C GLU A 74 -7.38 7.21 0.59
N THR A 75 -6.46 7.98 -0.01
CA THR A 75 -6.65 8.54 -1.35
C THR A 75 -6.83 7.45 -2.40
N THR A 76 -6.11 6.32 -2.27
CA THR A 76 -6.28 5.17 -3.16
C THR A 76 -7.67 4.56 -3.01
N LEU A 77 -8.17 4.42 -1.77
CA LEU A 77 -9.54 3.95 -1.52
C LEU A 77 -10.57 4.86 -2.19
N ASP A 78 -10.48 6.17 -1.99
CA ASP A 78 -11.43 7.14 -2.53
C ASP A 78 -11.48 7.13 -4.06
N LEU A 79 -10.36 6.89 -4.70
CA LEU A 79 -10.28 6.79 -6.16
C LEU A 79 -10.76 5.43 -6.68
N LEU A 80 -10.49 4.35 -5.95
CA LEU A 80 -10.87 3.00 -6.35
C LEU A 80 -12.36 2.72 -6.09
N LEU A 81 -12.86 3.15 -4.94
CA LEU A 81 -14.21 2.95 -4.45
C LEU A 81 -14.82 4.30 -4.04
N PRO A 82 -15.13 5.17 -5.03
CA PRO A 82 -15.64 6.49 -4.72
C PRO A 82 -16.98 6.41 -3.95
N PRO A 83 -17.41 7.48 -3.26
CA PRO A 83 -18.67 7.51 -2.50
C PRO A 83 -19.90 7.08 -3.30
N SER A 84 -19.83 7.19 -4.63
CA SER A 84 -20.88 6.72 -5.56
C SER A 84 -20.87 5.20 -5.80
N SER A 85 -19.94 4.46 -5.21
CA SER A 85 -19.80 3.00 -5.41
C SER A 85 -20.76 2.16 -4.56
N ASP A 86 -21.68 2.77 -3.80
CA ASP A 86 -22.68 2.11 -2.93
C ASP A 86 -22.07 1.23 -1.81
N ILE A 87 -20.82 1.41 -1.46
CA ILE A 87 -20.26 0.76 -0.28
C ILE A 87 -20.63 1.56 0.97
N SER A 88 -21.32 0.90 1.90
CA SER A 88 -21.62 1.50 3.20
C SER A 88 -20.34 1.81 3.98
N LYS A 89 -20.27 2.99 4.59
CA LYS A 89 -19.15 3.40 5.46
C LYS A 89 -18.90 2.43 6.61
N GLU A 90 -19.94 1.74 7.07
CA GLU A 90 -19.85 0.73 8.13
C GLU A 90 -19.01 -0.50 7.73
N LYS A 91 -18.85 -0.70 6.42
CA LYS A 91 -18.00 -1.78 5.89
C LYS A 91 -16.52 -1.37 5.74
N ILE A 92 -16.18 -0.14 6.08
CA ILE A 92 -14.80 0.37 5.91
C ILE A 92 -14.19 0.54 7.30
N THR A 93 -13.07 -0.12 7.54
CA THR A 93 -12.30 0.00 8.78
C THR A 93 -10.88 0.44 8.49
N PHE A 94 -10.49 1.56 9.08
CA PHE A 94 -9.08 1.98 9.10
C PHE A 94 -8.37 1.30 10.27
N THR A 95 -7.24 0.65 10.00
CA THR A 95 -6.47 -0.09 11.01
C THR A 95 -4.98 0.00 10.77
N GLU A 96 -4.22 0.10 11.86
CA GLU A 96 -2.76 0.05 11.82
C GLU A 96 -2.22 -1.37 11.54
N ASP A 97 -3.04 -2.42 11.69
CA ASP A 97 -2.62 -3.82 11.50
C ASP A 97 -2.15 -4.15 10.08
N ILE A 98 -2.45 -3.29 9.11
CA ILE A 98 -2.04 -3.43 7.70
C ILE A 98 -1.21 -2.25 7.22
N THR A 99 -0.53 -1.57 8.13
CA THR A 99 0.43 -0.52 7.77
C THR A 99 1.70 -1.13 7.18
N GLU A 100 2.47 -0.29 6.52
CA GLU A 100 3.77 -0.64 6.01
C GLU A 100 4.75 -0.87 7.18
N TRP A 101 5.78 -1.66 6.93
CA TRP A 101 6.90 -1.92 7.81
C TRP A 101 7.47 -0.63 8.41
N ASN A 102 7.78 -0.64 9.70
CA ASN A 102 8.40 0.51 10.35
C ASN A 102 9.89 0.58 10.02
N TYR A 103 10.24 1.43 9.09
CA TYR A 103 11.63 1.58 8.63
C TYR A 103 12.55 2.32 9.62
N GLY A 104 12.04 2.86 10.73
CA GLY A 104 12.85 3.52 11.76
C GLY A 104 13.81 4.55 11.19
N ASP A 105 15.12 4.40 11.46
CA ASP A 105 16.17 5.31 10.99
C ASP A 105 16.34 5.32 9.46
N TYR A 106 15.73 4.37 8.77
CA TYR A 106 15.78 4.25 7.31
C TYR A 106 14.60 4.89 6.58
N GLU A 107 13.65 5.45 7.33
CA GLU A 107 12.53 6.20 6.75
C GLU A 107 13.02 7.27 5.77
N GLY A 108 12.45 7.31 4.57
CA GLY A 108 12.81 8.24 3.51
C GLY A 108 14.14 7.95 2.78
N LYS A 109 14.82 6.85 3.09
CA LYS A 109 16.08 6.47 2.43
C LYS A 109 15.84 5.43 1.36
N THR A 110 16.68 5.48 0.32
CA THR A 110 16.75 4.41 -0.67
C THR A 110 17.61 3.25 -0.16
N SER A 111 17.49 2.08 -0.74
CA SER A 111 18.32 0.93 -0.40
C SER A 111 19.80 1.20 -0.56
N GLU A 112 20.19 2.04 -1.54
CA GLU A 112 21.59 2.44 -1.73
C GLU A 112 22.08 3.35 -0.61
N GLU A 113 21.27 4.35 -0.21
CA GLU A 113 21.57 5.23 0.93
C GLU A 113 21.71 4.45 2.23
N ILE A 114 20.84 3.44 2.45
CA ILE A 114 20.91 2.56 3.62
C ILE A 114 22.20 1.76 3.63
N ARG A 115 22.57 1.12 2.51
CA ARG A 115 23.83 0.35 2.41
C ARG A 115 25.06 1.23 2.73
N ARG A 116 25.14 2.42 2.15
CA ARG A 116 26.23 3.36 2.42
C ARG A 116 26.32 3.72 3.90
N LEU A 117 25.19 4.03 4.54
CA LEU A 117 25.16 4.35 5.96
C LEU A 117 25.65 3.19 6.84
N ARG A 118 25.34 1.96 6.46
CA ARG A 118 25.77 0.76 7.18
C ARG A 118 27.25 0.45 6.95
N GLU A 119 27.73 0.62 5.73
CA GLU A 119 29.15 0.52 5.38
C GLU A 119 30.00 1.54 6.16
N ASP A 120 29.55 2.80 6.25
CA ASP A 120 30.22 3.86 7.01
C ASP A 120 30.32 3.54 8.51
N LYS A 121 29.33 2.80 9.04
CA LYS A 121 29.34 2.29 10.43
C LYS A 121 30.19 1.01 10.59
N GLY A 122 30.73 0.48 9.51
CA GLY A 122 31.52 -0.75 9.50
C GLY A 122 30.67 -2.02 9.69
N TRP A 123 29.39 -1.94 9.40
CA TRP A 123 28.44 -3.06 9.46
C TRP A 123 28.46 -3.85 8.15
N ASP A 124 27.76 -5.00 8.14
CA ASP A 124 27.54 -5.85 6.96
C ASP A 124 28.82 -6.38 6.27
N LYS A 125 29.91 -6.54 7.03
CA LYS A 125 31.19 -7.01 6.49
C LYS A 125 31.15 -8.48 6.02
N GLU A 126 30.27 -9.28 6.61
CA GLU A 126 30.17 -10.73 6.34
C GLU A 126 28.92 -11.07 5.52
N GLN A 127 27.84 -10.29 5.65
CA GLN A 127 26.58 -10.52 4.97
C GLN A 127 25.92 -9.19 4.61
N GLU A 128 25.38 -9.11 3.40
CA GLU A 128 24.61 -7.95 2.97
C GLU A 128 23.30 -7.84 3.77
N TRP A 129 22.99 -6.64 4.24
CA TRP A 129 21.77 -6.34 4.96
C TRP A 129 20.54 -6.50 4.08
N THR A 130 19.48 -7.06 4.64
CA THR A 130 18.13 -7.00 4.07
C THR A 130 17.11 -6.66 5.16
N VAL A 131 16.10 -5.87 4.80
CA VAL A 131 15.01 -5.53 5.72
C VAL A 131 14.31 -6.77 6.28
N TRP A 132 14.27 -7.85 5.51
CA TRP A 132 13.55 -9.08 5.85
C TRP A 132 14.23 -9.94 6.90
N SER A 133 15.56 -9.90 6.97
CA SER A 133 16.34 -10.71 7.91
C SER A 133 16.88 -9.90 9.07
N ASP A 134 17.20 -8.64 8.86
CA ASP A 134 17.96 -7.82 9.80
C ASP A 134 17.12 -6.72 10.44
N GLY A 135 15.96 -6.43 9.87
CA GLY A 135 15.10 -5.36 10.34
C GLY A 135 15.68 -3.96 10.10
N CYS A 136 15.16 -2.99 10.84
CA CYS A 136 15.57 -1.59 10.75
C CYS A 136 15.89 -1.01 12.12
N GLU A 137 17.02 -0.33 12.25
CA GLU A 137 17.35 0.37 13.49
C GLU A 137 16.29 1.43 13.82
N GLY A 138 15.80 1.43 15.06
CA GLY A 138 14.72 2.31 15.50
C GLY A 138 13.33 1.96 14.96
N GLY A 139 13.19 0.84 14.26
CA GLY A 139 11.95 0.36 13.67
C GLY A 139 11.65 -1.11 14.01
N GLU A 140 11.22 -1.85 13.00
CA GLU A 140 10.95 -3.31 13.06
C GLU A 140 12.08 -4.12 12.47
#